data_7c349477e69586614099fd5c7c89060f
#
_entry.id   7c349477e69586614099fd5c7c89060f
#
_cell.length_a   1.000
_cell.length_b   1.000
_cell.length_c   1.000
_cell.angle_alpha   90.00
_cell.angle_beta   90.00
_cell.angle_gamma   90.00
#
_symmetry.space_group_name_H-M   'P 1'
#
loop_
_entity.id
_entity.type
_entity.pdbx_description
1 polymer ?
#
loop_
_entity_poly.entity_id
_entity_poly.type
_entity_poly.pdbx_seq_one_letter_code
_entity_poly.pdbx_strand_id
1 'polypeptide(L)'
;MPYLRGTHISRQETERLRSEFVTLAEQWRRDTRHLSQVTRKVAHPAYLRITGMGEAVVPLLLEELRERPAHWFAALRATTNFDPSPAEATPSQVREAWLEWGRSQGYID
;
A
#
# COMPACT_ATOMS: atom_id res chain seq x y z
N MET A 1 20.72 -3.00 -16.83
CA MET A 1 21.03 -2.58 -15.48
C MET A 1 19.80 -2.81 -14.61
N PRO A 2 20.03 -3.36 -13.48
CA PRO A 2 18.89 -3.59 -12.62
C PRO A 2 18.25 -2.27 -12.21
N TYR A 3 16.98 -2.25 -12.26
CA TYR A 3 16.24 -1.13 -11.75
C TYR A 3 16.36 -1.11 -10.23
N LEU A 4 16.76 0.01 -9.68
CA LEU A 4 16.93 0.13 -8.23
C LEU A 4 15.79 0.98 -7.69
N ARG A 5 14.84 0.30 -7.09
CA ARG A 5 13.64 0.95 -6.58
C ARG A 5 13.99 1.98 -5.55
N GLY A 6 13.43 3.16 -5.71
CA GLY A 6 13.59 4.24 -4.76
C GLY A 6 14.95 4.90 -4.74
N THR A 7 15.91 4.44 -5.56
CA THR A 7 17.25 5.01 -5.52
C THR A 7 17.31 6.42 -6.10
N HIS A 8 16.32 6.79 -6.89
CA HIS A 8 16.28 8.14 -7.49
C HIS A 8 15.55 9.13 -6.60
N ILE A 9 14.98 8.65 -5.50
CA ILE A 9 14.21 9.50 -4.61
C ILE A 9 15.13 10.00 -3.50
N SER A 10 15.25 11.31 -3.36
CA SER A 10 16.06 11.90 -2.31
C SER A 10 15.44 11.60 -0.94
N ARG A 11 16.25 11.77 0.11
CA ARG A 11 15.75 11.60 1.46
C ARG A 11 14.59 12.54 1.76
N GLN A 12 14.70 13.80 1.30
CA GLN A 12 13.65 14.78 1.51
C GLN A 12 12.36 14.37 0.81
N GLU A 13 12.47 13.85 -0.41
CA GLU A 13 11.30 13.38 -1.15
C GLU A 13 10.67 12.17 -0.47
N THR A 14 11.50 11.26 0.03
CA THR A 14 11.02 10.08 0.75
C THR A 14 10.27 10.50 2.00
N GLU A 15 10.81 11.45 2.76
CA GLU A 15 10.17 11.91 3.98
C GLU A 15 8.87 12.65 3.69
N ARG A 16 8.85 13.46 2.62
CA ARG A 16 7.64 14.16 2.22
C ARG A 16 6.56 13.18 1.80
N LEU A 17 6.94 12.15 1.03
CA LEU A 17 6.01 11.13 0.59
C LEU A 17 5.43 10.38 1.78
N ARG A 18 6.28 10.01 2.73
CA ARG A 18 5.83 9.32 3.94
C ARG A 18 4.88 10.20 4.75
N SER A 19 5.21 11.47 4.90
CA SER A 19 4.37 12.40 5.64
C SER A 19 3.01 12.56 4.96
N GLU A 20 3.00 12.69 3.66
CA GLU A 20 1.75 12.81 2.91
C GLU A 20 0.92 11.53 3.02
N PHE A 21 1.59 10.38 2.90
CA PHE A 21 0.91 9.10 3.05
C PHE A 21 0.27 8.97 4.42
N VAL A 22 1.01 9.28 5.49
CA VAL A 22 0.50 9.18 6.85
C VAL A 22 -0.74 10.06 7.02
N THR A 23 -0.66 11.29 6.54
CA THR A 23 -1.78 12.22 6.63
C THR A 23 -3.02 11.70 5.92
N LEU A 24 -2.83 11.21 4.70
CA LEU A 24 -3.94 10.69 3.90
C LEU A 24 -4.49 9.41 4.50
N ALA A 25 -3.62 8.54 5.01
CA ALA A 25 -4.08 7.28 5.62
C ALA A 25 -4.89 7.55 6.88
N GLU A 26 -4.47 8.51 7.69
CA GLU A 26 -5.21 8.87 8.89
C GLU A 26 -6.56 9.48 8.55
N GLN A 27 -6.60 10.34 7.54
CA GLN A 27 -7.85 10.92 7.06
C GLN A 27 -8.78 9.82 6.56
N TRP A 28 -8.24 8.90 5.78
CA TRP A 28 -9.01 7.80 5.25
C TRP A 28 -9.61 6.93 6.36
N ARG A 29 -8.80 6.57 7.35
CA ARG A 29 -9.29 5.75 8.47
C ARG A 29 -10.41 6.46 9.22
N ARG A 30 -10.21 7.74 9.50
CA ARG A 30 -11.18 8.53 10.23
C ARG A 30 -12.50 8.65 9.49
N ASP A 31 -12.42 8.91 8.18
CA ASP A 31 -13.60 9.19 7.38
C ASP A 31 -14.35 7.91 6.99
N THR A 32 -13.69 6.75 7.02
CA THR A 32 -14.32 5.49 6.61
C THR A 32 -14.57 4.54 7.79
N ARG A 33 -14.30 4.99 8.99
CA ARG A 33 -14.40 4.16 10.18
C ARG A 33 -15.79 3.53 10.34
N HIS A 34 -16.82 4.27 9.96
CA HIS A 34 -18.20 3.82 10.10
C HIS A 34 -18.71 3.01 8.90
N LEU A 35 -17.91 2.88 7.87
CA LEU A 35 -18.31 2.12 6.68
C LEU A 35 -17.91 0.66 6.85
N SER A 36 -18.82 -0.24 6.46
CA SER A 36 -18.53 -1.66 6.51
C SER A 36 -18.17 -2.25 5.15
N GLN A 37 -18.55 -1.58 4.06
CA GLN A 37 -18.29 -2.10 2.72
C GLN A 37 -16.92 -1.65 2.23
N VAL A 38 -16.08 -2.63 1.88
CA VAL A 38 -14.73 -2.36 1.41
C VAL A 38 -14.73 -1.52 0.14
N THR A 39 -15.66 -1.80 -0.78
CA THR A 39 -15.74 -1.04 -2.03
C THR A 39 -15.94 0.45 -1.79
N ARG A 40 -16.67 0.79 -0.74
CA ARG A 40 -16.89 2.20 -0.41
C ARG A 40 -15.66 2.81 0.27
N LYS A 41 -14.97 2.03 1.08
CA LYS A 41 -13.76 2.50 1.75
C LYS A 41 -12.67 2.84 0.74
N VAL A 42 -12.45 1.96 -0.24
CA VAL A 42 -11.37 2.16 -1.20
C VAL A 42 -11.71 3.19 -2.28
N ALA A 43 -12.96 3.63 -2.33
CA ALA A 43 -13.37 4.70 -3.24
C ALA A 43 -13.17 6.09 -2.64
N HIS A 44 -12.76 6.18 -1.38
CA HIS A 44 -12.57 7.47 -0.71
C HIS A 44 -11.44 8.24 -1.40
N PRO A 45 -11.60 9.57 -1.57
CA PRO A 45 -10.58 10.37 -2.26
C PRO A 45 -9.17 10.26 -1.69
N ALA A 46 -9.04 10.14 -0.36
CA ALA A 46 -7.72 10.00 0.25
C ALA A 46 -7.05 8.69 -0.18
N TYR A 47 -7.84 7.60 -0.24
CA TYR A 47 -7.34 6.30 -0.70
C TYR A 47 -6.89 6.38 -2.16
N LEU A 48 -7.70 7.03 -2.99
CA LEU A 48 -7.37 7.17 -4.40
C LEU A 48 -6.10 8.01 -4.60
N ARG A 49 -5.90 9.03 -3.77
CA ARG A 49 -4.69 9.84 -3.84
C ARG A 49 -3.47 9.03 -3.44
N ILE A 50 -3.59 8.17 -2.44
CA ILE A 50 -2.51 7.28 -2.05
C ILE A 50 -2.16 6.36 -3.22
N THR A 51 -3.17 5.76 -3.83
CA THR A 51 -2.98 4.90 -5.00
C THR A 51 -2.28 5.66 -6.12
N GLY A 52 -2.64 6.93 -6.30
CA GLY A 52 -2.04 7.76 -7.34
C GLY A 52 -0.58 8.10 -7.12
N MET A 53 -0.04 7.82 -5.94
CA MET A 53 1.39 8.01 -5.69
C MET A 53 2.27 7.01 -6.45
N GLY A 54 1.66 5.96 -6.98
CA GLY A 54 2.37 5.00 -7.82
C GLY A 54 3.33 4.11 -7.05
N GLU A 55 4.37 3.65 -7.74
CA GLU A 55 5.31 2.68 -7.18
C GLU A 55 5.97 3.18 -5.91
N ALA A 56 6.17 4.48 -5.78
CA ALA A 56 6.87 5.05 -4.63
C ALA A 56 6.16 4.77 -3.32
N VAL A 57 4.84 4.56 -3.34
CA VAL A 57 4.08 4.31 -2.11
C VAL A 57 4.06 2.83 -1.72
N VAL A 58 4.53 1.93 -2.60
CA VAL A 58 4.44 0.49 -2.34
C VAL A 58 5.10 0.07 -1.03
N PRO A 59 6.35 0.50 -0.73
CA PRO A 59 6.95 0.10 0.55
C PRO A 59 6.15 0.60 1.75
N LEU A 60 5.54 1.77 1.65
CA LEU A 60 4.73 2.30 2.75
C LEU A 60 3.46 1.49 2.95
N LEU A 61 2.83 1.07 1.85
CA LEU A 61 1.65 0.21 1.93
C LEU A 61 1.99 -1.14 2.54
N LEU A 62 3.13 -1.70 2.19
CA LEU A 62 3.57 -2.98 2.73
C LEU A 62 3.88 -2.87 4.22
N GLU A 63 4.52 -1.77 4.66
CA GLU A 63 4.78 -1.54 6.07
C GLU A 63 3.48 -1.44 6.86
N GLU A 64 2.50 -0.71 6.32
CA GLU A 64 1.20 -0.60 6.97
C GLU A 64 0.51 -1.96 7.06
N LEU A 65 0.60 -2.72 5.99
CA LEU A 65 -0.02 -4.04 5.94
C LEU A 65 0.59 -4.97 6.99
N ARG A 66 1.88 -4.86 7.24
CA ARG A 66 2.58 -5.65 8.24
C ARG A 66 2.17 -5.27 9.66
N GLU A 67 2.02 -3.96 9.89
CA GLU A 67 1.78 -3.45 11.24
C GLU A 67 0.31 -3.51 11.63
N ARG A 68 -0.56 -3.16 10.69
CA ARG A 68 -2.00 -3.04 10.96
C ARG A 68 -2.77 -3.59 9.77
N PRO A 69 -3.42 -4.74 9.94
CA PRO A 69 -4.27 -5.23 8.86
C PRO A 69 -5.32 -4.19 8.49
N ALA A 70 -5.36 -3.86 7.23
CA ALA A 70 -6.31 -2.89 6.71
C ALA A 70 -6.56 -3.22 5.24
N HIS A 71 -7.34 -2.39 4.57
CA HIS A 71 -7.79 -2.68 3.21
C HIS A 71 -6.84 -2.07 2.18
N TRP A 72 -5.55 -2.46 2.25
CA TRP A 72 -4.54 -1.93 1.34
C TRP A 72 -4.33 -2.77 0.09
N PHE A 73 -5.02 -3.92 0.00
CA PHE A 73 -4.81 -4.83 -1.13
C PHE A 73 -5.15 -4.18 -2.46
N ALA A 74 -6.25 -3.41 -2.51
CA ALA A 74 -6.64 -2.75 -3.75
C ALA A 74 -5.61 -1.74 -4.20
N ALA A 75 -5.04 -0.97 -3.26
CA ALA A 75 -3.99 -0.01 -3.58
C ALA A 75 -2.74 -0.72 -4.10
N LEU A 76 -2.37 -1.84 -3.47
CA LEU A 76 -1.21 -2.60 -3.92
C LEU A 76 -1.42 -3.16 -5.33
N ARG A 77 -2.60 -3.71 -5.61
CA ARG A 77 -2.89 -4.19 -6.96
C ARG A 77 -2.86 -3.07 -7.99
N ALA A 78 -3.42 -1.91 -7.62
CA ALA A 78 -3.48 -0.79 -8.55
C ALA A 78 -2.09 -0.20 -8.83
N THR A 79 -1.23 -0.11 -7.81
CA THR A 79 0.09 0.49 -7.99
C THR A 79 1.10 -0.46 -8.64
N THR A 80 0.92 -1.77 -8.47
CA THR A 80 1.85 -2.75 -9.03
C THR A 80 1.32 -3.44 -10.28
N ASN A 81 0.02 -3.33 -10.52
CA ASN A 81 -0.66 -4.06 -11.60
C ASN A 81 -0.41 -5.56 -11.50
N PHE A 82 -0.46 -6.09 -10.27
CA PHE A 82 -0.07 -7.46 -9.98
C PHE A 82 -0.81 -7.93 -8.74
N ASP A 83 -0.99 -9.24 -8.61
CA ASP A 83 -1.58 -9.84 -7.41
C ASP A 83 -0.85 -11.15 -7.13
N PRO A 84 -0.05 -11.20 -6.05
CA PRO A 84 0.72 -12.41 -5.74
C PRO A 84 -0.09 -13.50 -5.05
N SER A 85 -1.34 -13.22 -4.67
CA SER A 85 -2.09 -14.18 -3.87
C SER A 85 -2.64 -15.31 -4.74
N PRO A 86 -2.74 -16.53 -4.17
CA PRO A 86 -3.35 -17.64 -4.90
C PRO A 86 -4.86 -17.44 -5.01
N ALA A 87 -5.48 -18.19 -5.92
CA ALA A 87 -6.92 -18.15 -6.08
C ALA A 87 -7.61 -18.54 -4.77
N GLU A 88 -8.69 -17.86 -4.46
CA GLU A 88 -9.51 -18.16 -3.28
C GLU A 88 -8.74 -18.06 -1.96
N ALA A 89 -7.72 -17.21 -1.93
CA ALA A 89 -6.94 -17.00 -0.71
C ALA A 89 -7.78 -16.25 0.33
N THR A 90 -7.57 -16.62 1.60
CA THR A 90 -8.16 -15.87 2.70
C THR A 90 -7.45 -14.52 2.82
N PRO A 91 -8.06 -13.52 3.50
CA PRO A 91 -7.37 -12.24 3.72
C PRO A 91 -5.99 -12.40 4.36
N SER A 92 -5.86 -13.34 5.30
CA SER A 92 -4.57 -13.61 5.93
C SER A 92 -3.56 -14.12 4.92
N GLN A 93 -3.98 -15.01 4.03
CA GLN A 93 -3.11 -15.54 2.98
C GLN A 93 -2.72 -14.46 1.97
N VAL A 94 -3.66 -13.58 1.63
CA VAL A 94 -3.36 -12.47 0.73
C VAL A 94 -2.31 -11.56 1.37
N ARG A 95 -2.47 -11.27 2.65
CA ARG A 95 -1.51 -10.43 3.38
C ARG A 95 -0.11 -11.06 3.34
N GLU A 96 -0.02 -12.34 3.66
CA GLU A 96 1.28 -13.03 3.65
C GLU A 96 1.90 -13.06 2.26
N ALA A 97 1.09 -13.26 1.23
CA ALA A 97 1.59 -13.27 -0.14
C ALA A 97 2.18 -11.91 -0.50
N TRP A 98 1.52 -10.81 -0.13
CA TRP A 98 2.04 -9.47 -0.40
C TRP A 98 3.33 -9.20 0.37
N LEU A 99 3.40 -9.60 1.64
CA LEU A 99 4.61 -9.38 2.45
C LEU A 99 5.79 -10.19 1.91
N GLU A 100 5.54 -11.44 1.52
CA GLU A 100 6.56 -12.27 0.90
C GLU A 100 7.04 -11.65 -0.41
N TRP A 101 6.12 -11.23 -1.24
CA TRP A 101 6.47 -10.55 -2.48
C TRP A 101 7.29 -9.30 -2.21
N GLY A 102 6.88 -8.50 -1.21
CA GLY A 102 7.60 -7.28 -0.87
C GLY A 102 9.04 -7.55 -0.46
N ARG A 103 9.24 -8.62 0.32
CA ARG A 103 10.59 -9.02 0.73
C ARG A 103 11.41 -9.47 -0.48
N SER A 104 10.80 -10.25 -1.35
CA SER A 104 11.52 -10.76 -2.53
C SER A 104 11.90 -9.65 -3.50
N GLN A 105 11.12 -8.57 -3.53
CA GLN A 105 11.39 -7.43 -4.39
C GLN A 105 12.28 -6.38 -3.74
N GLY A 106 12.61 -6.55 -2.47
CA GLY A 106 13.46 -5.60 -1.77
C GLY A 106 12.74 -4.36 -1.26
N TYR A 107 11.42 -4.35 -1.24
CA TYR A 107 10.67 -3.21 -0.73
C TYR A 107 10.67 -3.17 0.80
N ILE A 108 10.69 -4.31 1.45
CA ILE A 108 10.73 -4.44 2.91
C ILE A 108 11.69 -5.56 3.28
N ASP A 109 12.03 -5.62 4.58
CA ASP A 109 12.93 -6.66 5.12
C ASP A 109 12.20 -7.96 5.40
#